data_43c76994ea41977c672deb8e0be865d9
#
_entry.id   43c76994ea41977c672deb8e0be865d9
#
_cell.length_a   1.000
_cell.length_b   1.000
_cell.length_c   1.000
_cell.angle_alpha   90.00
_cell.angle_beta   90.00
_cell.angle_gamma   90.00
#
_symmetry.space_group_name_H-M   'P 1'
#
loop_
_entity.id
_entity.type
_entity.pdbx_description
1 polymer ?
#
loop_
_entity_poly.entity_id
_entity_poly.type
_entity_poly.pdbx_seq_one_letter_code
_entity_poly.pdbx_strand_id
1 'polypeptide(L)'
;MDVNDLTERLVEIPSHEDEAAAGEYIERWLADHTDATVERDGAGNVIARRNAGADRSVALVGHHDVVPPDDGQQSDDGYVLDRRGGRLYGRGAADMKGSLAASMVAFAEADVTGNVEAVFASFVGEEDGGVGCRAAIEAGFAPDYAVVGEGSTGYSAEGVTDVAIAHKGRRGSTVLAEGVAAHAGEPGAGENAIYRATDAIGTIRELDGPETTVLGHGVEGSIEVTEIEGGSAWNVVPERCVFSVDERTVPGERAPLSQIESVAGVSVTVEQDLPPMACADAEFAETVLAAADAAQPGTPETVVKPHATDAGWLAERAETTCVVCGAAEPGEAHTATERVSIDVLERCRDVYRGTLESI
;
A
#
# COMPACT_ATOMS: atom_id res chain seq x y z
N MET A 1 12.81 23.31 7.77
CA MET A 1 13.71 22.42 6.99
C MET A 1 13.04 22.18 5.65
N ASP A 2 13.79 22.23 4.56
CA ASP A 2 13.26 21.93 3.23
C ASP A 2 12.82 20.46 3.14
N VAL A 3 11.75 20.17 2.38
CA VAL A 3 11.23 18.81 2.15
C VAL A 3 12.33 17.88 1.62
N ASN A 4 13.17 18.39 0.73
CA ASN A 4 14.24 17.62 0.12
C ASN A 4 15.33 17.23 1.14
N ASP A 5 15.74 18.18 1.98
CA ASP A 5 16.70 17.90 3.05
C ASP A 5 16.16 16.87 4.05
N LEU A 6 14.85 16.96 4.36
CA LEU A 6 14.19 15.99 5.24
C LEU A 6 14.08 14.61 4.60
N THR A 7 13.75 14.56 3.31
CA THR A 7 13.72 13.30 2.54
C THR A 7 15.09 12.64 2.53
N GLU A 8 16.16 13.40 2.24
CA GLU A 8 17.53 12.89 2.27
C GLU A 8 17.86 12.27 3.63
N ARG A 9 17.51 12.95 4.73
CA ARG A 9 17.73 12.44 6.09
C ARG A 9 16.96 11.16 6.40
N LEU A 10 15.71 11.06 5.98
CA LEU A 10 14.90 9.86 6.19
C LEU A 10 15.41 8.69 5.35
N VAL A 11 15.79 8.94 4.09
CA VAL A 11 16.34 7.90 3.19
C VAL A 11 17.68 7.37 3.71
N GLU A 12 18.54 8.23 4.29
CA GLU A 12 19.81 7.80 4.88
C GLU A 12 19.66 6.84 6.07
N ILE A 13 18.48 6.79 6.72
CA ILE A 13 18.22 5.91 7.88
C ILE A 13 17.71 4.55 7.38
N PRO A 14 18.47 3.44 7.54
CA PRO A 14 17.99 2.10 7.21
C PRO A 14 16.76 1.71 8.03
N SER A 15 15.78 1.09 7.37
CA SER A 15 14.51 0.67 8.00
C SER A 15 13.87 -0.55 7.32
N HIS A 16 14.68 -1.47 6.76
CA HIS A 16 14.18 -2.72 6.16
C HIS A 16 14.20 -3.93 7.11
N GLU A 17 14.97 -3.87 8.20
CA GLU A 17 15.04 -4.91 9.24
C GLU A 17 14.60 -4.37 10.61
N ASP A 18 14.86 -3.08 10.87
CA ASP A 18 14.55 -2.40 12.12
C ASP A 18 14.22 -0.94 11.83
N GLU A 19 12.97 -0.55 12.06
CA GLU A 19 12.47 0.79 11.81
C GLU A 19 12.67 1.76 12.98
N ALA A 20 13.15 1.29 14.15
CA ALA A 20 13.22 2.09 15.37
C ALA A 20 13.97 3.41 15.21
N ALA A 21 15.08 3.41 14.47
CA ALA A 21 15.88 4.62 14.24
C ALA A 21 15.13 5.65 13.37
N ALA A 22 14.37 5.20 12.36
CA ALA A 22 13.54 6.07 11.54
C ALA A 22 12.38 6.64 12.35
N GLY A 23 11.68 5.82 13.13
CA GLY A 23 10.62 6.24 14.04
C GLY A 23 11.11 7.26 15.08
N GLU A 24 12.29 7.04 15.70
CA GLU A 24 12.90 7.99 16.64
C GLU A 24 13.25 9.34 16.01
N TYR A 25 13.71 9.30 14.77
CA TYR A 25 14.00 10.53 14.04
C TYR A 25 12.72 11.33 13.74
N ILE A 26 11.66 10.64 13.26
CA ILE A 26 10.36 11.25 12.96
C ILE A 26 9.73 11.86 14.22
N GLU A 27 9.67 11.08 15.32
CA GLU A 27 9.14 11.54 16.62
C GLU A 27 9.85 12.82 17.08
N ARG A 28 11.18 12.83 17.11
CA ARG A 28 11.97 13.98 17.52
C ARG A 28 11.77 15.18 16.61
N TRP A 29 11.77 14.97 15.29
CA TRP A 29 11.58 16.05 14.35
C TRP A 29 10.21 16.73 14.53
N LEU A 30 9.13 15.95 14.71
CA LEU A 30 7.79 16.48 14.95
C LEU A 30 7.71 17.23 16.29
N ALA A 31 8.33 16.70 17.35
CA ALA A 31 8.37 17.37 18.65
C ALA A 31 9.16 18.69 18.63
N ASP A 32 10.21 18.78 17.80
CA ASP A 32 11.05 19.98 17.70
C ASP A 32 10.44 21.06 16.77
N HIS A 33 9.57 20.69 15.82
CA HIS A 33 9.09 21.60 14.77
C HIS A 33 7.56 21.89 14.82
N THR A 34 6.84 21.24 15.76
CA THR A 34 5.39 21.44 15.90
C THR A 34 4.99 21.63 17.36
N ASP A 35 3.77 22.12 17.58
CA ASP A 35 3.11 22.15 18.89
C ASP A 35 2.22 20.91 19.14
N ALA A 36 2.38 19.89 18.31
CA ALA A 36 1.61 18.65 18.38
C ALA A 36 1.91 17.81 19.63
N THR A 37 0.92 17.08 20.08
CA THR A 37 1.18 15.93 20.96
C THR A 37 1.71 14.80 20.10
N VAL A 38 2.95 14.39 20.33
CA VAL A 38 3.61 13.31 19.58
C VAL A 38 3.72 12.09 20.47
N GLU A 39 3.36 10.93 19.93
CA GLU A 39 3.41 9.65 20.62
C GLU A 39 4.04 8.59 19.69
N ARG A 40 4.92 7.75 20.26
CA ARG A 40 5.35 6.50 19.64
C ARG A 40 4.73 5.35 20.40
N ASP A 41 3.90 4.56 19.72
CA ASP A 41 3.18 3.44 20.33
C ASP A 41 4.05 2.20 20.55
N GLY A 42 3.46 1.15 21.13
CA GLY A 42 4.17 -0.10 21.44
C GLY A 42 4.55 -0.91 20.21
N ALA A 43 4.00 -0.63 19.04
CA ALA A 43 4.37 -1.24 17.76
C ALA A 43 5.54 -0.51 17.08
N GLY A 44 5.79 0.76 17.47
CA GLY A 44 6.82 1.62 16.89
C GLY A 44 6.25 2.71 15.96
N ASN A 45 4.93 2.76 15.78
CA ASN A 45 4.26 3.81 15.00
C ASN A 45 4.45 5.18 15.63
N VAL A 46 4.57 6.22 14.81
CA VAL A 46 4.64 7.61 15.29
C VAL A 46 3.36 8.33 14.91
N ILE A 47 2.62 8.83 15.90
CA ILE A 47 1.37 9.56 15.72
C ILE A 47 1.50 10.93 16.36
N ALA A 48 1.20 11.99 15.60
CA ALA A 48 1.17 13.36 16.09
C ALA A 48 -0.20 13.99 15.87
N ARG A 49 -0.68 14.78 16.86
CA ARG A 49 -2.00 15.39 16.83
C ARG A 49 -1.94 16.86 17.19
N ARG A 50 -2.64 17.67 16.40
CA ARG A 50 -2.91 19.08 16.68
C ARG A 50 -4.42 19.28 16.80
N ASN A 51 -4.88 20.13 17.71
CA ASN A 51 -6.28 20.38 18.02
C ASN A 51 -7.05 19.09 18.43
N ALA A 52 -6.43 18.20 19.20
CA ALA A 52 -7.03 16.92 19.61
C ALA A 52 -8.42 17.10 20.25
N GLY A 53 -9.38 16.28 19.81
CA GLY A 53 -10.77 16.31 20.27
C GLY A 53 -11.67 17.29 19.53
N ALA A 54 -11.25 17.81 18.40
CA ALA A 54 -12.12 18.54 17.48
C ALA A 54 -13.21 17.62 16.88
N ASP A 55 -14.25 18.20 16.25
CA ASP A 55 -15.41 17.46 15.74
C ASP A 55 -15.09 16.61 14.48
N ARG A 56 -14.03 16.97 13.75
CA ARG A 56 -13.54 16.24 12.58
C ARG A 56 -12.05 16.02 12.68
N SER A 57 -11.58 14.91 12.14
CA SER A 57 -10.17 14.58 12.10
C SER A 57 -9.70 14.26 10.68
N VAL A 58 -8.54 14.80 10.30
CA VAL A 58 -7.89 14.55 9.02
C VAL A 58 -6.47 14.08 9.26
N ALA A 59 -6.13 12.92 8.74
CA ALA A 59 -4.81 12.33 8.86
C ALA A 59 -4.00 12.41 7.55
N LEU A 60 -2.73 12.79 7.68
CA LEU A 60 -1.69 12.49 6.70
C LEU A 60 -1.01 11.20 7.13
N VAL A 61 -1.10 10.17 6.32
CA VAL A 61 -0.67 8.81 6.66
C VAL A 61 0.43 8.33 5.72
N GLY A 62 1.42 7.66 6.27
CA GLY A 62 2.44 6.97 5.52
C GLY A 62 3.16 5.92 6.37
N HIS A 63 4.19 5.31 5.80
CA HIS A 63 5.04 4.34 6.49
C HIS A 63 6.51 4.73 6.43
N HIS A 64 7.33 4.16 7.31
CA HIS A 64 8.77 4.45 7.36
C HIS A 64 9.66 3.21 7.24
N ASP A 65 9.05 2.03 7.16
CA ASP A 65 9.73 0.82 6.70
C ASP A 65 9.95 0.87 5.18
N VAL A 66 10.78 0.00 4.68
CA VAL A 66 11.09 -0.16 3.25
C VAL A 66 11.44 -1.61 2.96
N VAL A 67 11.20 -2.07 1.74
CA VAL A 67 11.68 -3.39 1.30
C VAL A 67 13.22 -3.45 1.34
N PRO A 68 13.83 -4.66 1.43
CA PRO A 68 15.27 -4.81 1.40
C PRO A 68 15.92 -4.08 0.22
N PRO A 69 17.05 -3.38 0.44
CA PRO A 69 17.77 -2.69 -0.63
C PRO A 69 18.48 -3.69 -1.55
N ASP A 70 18.63 -3.31 -2.83
CA ASP A 70 19.54 -3.99 -3.75
C ASP A 70 21.01 -3.67 -3.40
N ASP A 71 21.97 -4.50 -3.87
CA ASP A 71 23.42 -4.38 -3.60
C ASP A 71 23.96 -2.96 -3.86
N GLY A 72 23.44 -2.25 -4.86
CA GLY A 72 23.85 -0.89 -5.23
C GLY A 72 23.24 0.23 -4.38
N GLN A 73 22.27 -0.09 -3.53
CA GLN A 73 21.55 0.86 -2.68
C GLN A 73 22.04 0.84 -1.22
N GLN A 74 23.01 -0.02 -0.89
CA GLN A 74 23.59 -0.16 0.43
C GLN A 74 25.13 -0.07 0.39
N SER A 75 25.72 0.47 1.45
CA SER A 75 27.17 0.54 1.69
C SER A 75 27.45 0.19 3.16
N ASP A 76 28.75 0.15 3.53
CA ASP A 76 29.16 -0.09 4.91
C ASP A 76 28.65 1.02 5.88
N ASP A 77 28.34 2.21 5.36
CA ASP A 77 27.87 3.36 6.15
C ASP A 77 26.32 3.51 6.17
N GLY A 78 25.58 2.61 5.53
CA GLY A 78 24.10 2.64 5.45
C GLY A 78 23.58 2.69 4.01
N TYR A 79 22.42 3.31 3.80
CA TYR A 79 21.85 3.42 2.44
C TYR A 79 22.61 4.44 1.58
N VAL A 80 22.70 4.11 0.29
CA VAL A 80 23.28 5.01 -0.71
C VAL A 80 22.19 5.97 -1.16
N LEU A 81 22.46 7.27 -1.00
CA LEU A 81 21.65 8.37 -1.51
C LEU A 81 22.42 9.09 -2.61
N ASP A 82 21.76 9.41 -3.72
CA ASP A 82 22.32 10.22 -4.80
C ASP A 82 21.29 11.24 -5.30
N ARG A 83 21.73 12.50 -5.45
CA ARG A 83 20.91 13.59 -5.96
C ARG A 83 21.42 14.02 -7.33
N ARG A 84 20.65 13.71 -8.37
CA ARG A 84 21.01 14.06 -9.75
C ARG A 84 19.80 14.26 -10.64
N GLY A 85 19.91 15.15 -11.61
CA GLY A 85 18.87 15.36 -12.62
C GLY A 85 17.49 15.76 -12.05
N GLY A 86 17.45 16.48 -10.91
CA GLY A 86 16.20 16.87 -10.25
C GLY A 86 15.49 15.72 -9.52
N ARG A 87 16.20 14.62 -9.24
CA ARG A 87 15.67 13.44 -8.53
C ARG A 87 16.57 13.02 -7.39
N LEU A 88 15.97 12.43 -6.36
CA LEU A 88 16.65 11.72 -5.28
C LEU A 88 16.57 10.22 -5.55
N TYR A 89 17.73 9.55 -5.55
CA TYR A 89 17.86 8.10 -5.73
C TYR A 89 18.24 7.46 -4.41
N GLY A 90 17.53 6.42 -4.00
CA GLY A 90 17.80 5.67 -2.78
C GLY A 90 16.62 4.78 -2.41
N ARG A 91 16.86 3.74 -1.61
CA ARG A 91 15.80 2.86 -1.12
C ARG A 91 14.86 3.65 -0.20
N GLY A 92 13.54 3.58 -0.45
CA GLY A 92 12.52 4.32 0.27
C GLY A 92 12.33 5.75 -0.22
N ALA A 93 13.08 6.22 -1.22
CA ALA A 93 12.90 7.58 -1.74
C ALA A 93 11.51 7.78 -2.38
N ALA A 94 11.04 6.79 -3.14
CA ALA A 94 9.72 6.77 -3.77
C ALA A 94 8.67 6.12 -2.85
N ASP A 95 9.04 5.07 -2.15
CA ASP A 95 8.15 4.24 -1.33
C ASP A 95 8.66 4.13 0.11
N MET A 96 8.11 4.98 1.08
CA MET A 96 7.46 6.25 0.71
C MET A 96 8.03 7.42 1.53
N LYS A 97 9.32 7.34 1.94
CA LYS A 97 9.95 8.37 2.80
C LYS A 97 9.93 9.77 2.20
N GLY A 98 9.90 9.88 0.84
CA GLY A 98 9.75 11.17 0.18
C GLY A 98 8.39 11.83 0.46
N SER A 99 7.30 11.11 0.23
CA SER A 99 5.94 11.57 0.57
C SER A 99 5.77 11.75 2.07
N LEU A 100 6.41 10.90 2.89
CA LEU A 100 6.39 11.03 4.34
C LEU A 100 7.06 12.32 4.82
N ALA A 101 8.22 12.69 4.25
CA ALA A 101 8.86 13.98 4.51
C ALA A 101 7.96 15.16 4.11
N ALA A 102 7.30 15.07 2.96
CA ALA A 102 6.34 16.08 2.50
C ALA A 102 5.16 16.21 3.49
N SER A 103 4.66 15.09 4.00
CA SER A 103 3.59 15.05 5.02
C SER A 103 4.02 15.69 6.34
N MET A 104 5.24 15.40 6.81
CA MET A 104 5.79 15.99 8.04
C MET A 104 5.89 17.51 7.94
N VAL A 105 6.43 18.03 6.82
CA VAL A 105 6.55 19.47 6.61
C VAL A 105 5.18 20.11 6.47
N ALA A 106 4.27 19.53 5.69
CA ALA A 106 2.90 20.02 5.54
C ALA A 106 2.16 20.07 6.88
N PHE A 107 2.28 19.03 7.69
CA PHE A 107 1.68 18.96 9.03
C PHE A 107 2.21 20.06 9.95
N ALA A 108 3.52 20.35 9.87
CA ALA A 108 4.14 21.42 10.68
C ALA A 108 3.75 22.83 10.22
N GLU A 109 3.60 23.04 8.89
CA GLU A 109 3.35 24.37 8.30
C GLU A 109 1.87 24.74 8.17
N ALA A 110 0.96 23.75 8.12
CA ALA A 110 -0.47 24.00 7.93
C ALA A 110 -1.06 24.88 9.02
N ASP A 111 -1.81 25.91 8.61
CA ASP A 111 -2.63 26.72 9.50
C ASP A 111 -3.98 26.02 9.72
N VAL A 112 -3.96 25.04 10.62
CA VAL A 112 -5.17 24.28 10.97
C VAL A 112 -6.05 25.12 11.86
N THR A 113 -7.11 25.69 11.30
CA THR A 113 -8.08 26.54 12.00
C THR A 113 -9.42 25.82 12.14
N GLY A 114 -10.30 26.35 12.99
CA GLY A 114 -11.64 25.80 13.18
C GLY A 114 -11.66 24.57 14.09
N ASN A 115 -12.65 23.69 13.86
CA ASN A 115 -12.93 22.51 14.68
C ASN A 115 -12.45 21.24 13.98
N VAL A 116 -11.20 21.25 13.54
CA VAL A 116 -10.54 20.13 12.84
C VAL A 116 -9.31 19.69 13.63
N GLU A 117 -9.19 18.40 13.88
CA GLU A 117 -7.98 17.76 14.39
C GLU A 117 -7.09 17.35 13.21
N ALA A 118 -5.90 17.94 13.12
CA ALA A 118 -4.89 17.44 12.18
C ALA A 118 -4.10 16.31 12.83
N VAL A 119 -3.97 15.22 12.11
CA VAL A 119 -3.24 14.04 12.53
C VAL A 119 -2.14 13.74 11.52
N PHE A 120 -0.96 13.41 12.00
CA PHE A 120 0.10 12.76 11.23
C PHE A 120 0.30 11.36 11.78
N ALA A 121 0.42 10.37 10.89
CA ALA A 121 0.73 9.00 11.27
C ALA A 121 1.78 8.40 10.35
N SER A 122 2.82 7.82 10.94
CA SER A 122 3.84 7.04 10.23
C SER A 122 3.88 5.64 10.82
N PHE A 123 3.49 4.65 10.04
CA PHE A 123 3.39 3.27 10.47
C PHE A 123 4.67 2.48 10.21
N VAL A 124 4.84 1.39 10.96
CA VAL A 124 5.85 0.34 10.74
C VAL A 124 5.24 -0.80 9.94
N GLY A 125 6.06 -1.55 9.19
CA GLY A 125 5.67 -2.81 8.57
C GLY A 125 4.49 -2.71 7.61
N GLU A 126 4.39 -1.66 6.81
CA GLU A 126 3.44 -1.59 5.70
C GLU A 126 3.74 -2.68 4.69
N GLU A 127 5.03 -2.83 4.33
CA GLU A 127 5.56 -3.82 3.39
C GLU A 127 5.36 -5.28 3.86
N ASP A 128 5.16 -5.46 5.16
CA ASP A 128 4.80 -6.74 5.80
C ASP A 128 3.27 -6.89 5.99
N GLY A 129 2.47 -6.18 5.18
CA GLY A 129 1.02 -6.27 5.16
C GLY A 129 0.30 -5.35 6.14
N GLY A 130 0.87 -4.19 6.45
CA GLY A 130 0.24 -3.14 7.26
C GLY A 130 0.22 -3.47 8.75
N VAL A 131 1.26 -4.10 9.27
CA VAL A 131 1.33 -4.53 10.69
C VAL A 131 1.11 -3.35 11.63
N GLY A 132 1.78 -2.22 11.39
CA GLY A 132 1.68 -1.02 12.21
C GLY A 132 0.33 -0.34 12.11
N CYS A 133 -0.19 -0.17 10.89
CA CYS A 133 -1.53 0.39 10.65
C CYS A 133 -2.60 -0.42 11.38
N ARG A 134 -2.57 -1.74 11.25
CA ARG A 134 -3.52 -2.64 11.94
C ARG A 134 -3.43 -2.54 13.45
N ALA A 135 -2.21 -2.49 14.01
CA ALA A 135 -2.00 -2.32 15.44
C ALA A 135 -2.52 -0.96 15.94
N ALA A 136 -2.31 0.12 15.18
CA ALA A 136 -2.84 1.44 15.50
C ALA A 136 -4.38 1.45 15.50
N ILE A 137 -5.02 0.83 14.49
CA ILE A 137 -6.48 0.69 14.42
C ILE A 137 -7.02 -0.09 15.62
N GLU A 138 -6.39 -1.20 15.99
CA GLU A 138 -6.75 -1.99 17.17
C GLU A 138 -6.61 -1.18 18.48
N ALA A 139 -5.69 -0.22 18.51
CA ALA A 139 -5.51 0.72 19.62
C ALA A 139 -6.48 1.93 19.57
N GLY A 140 -7.34 2.04 18.55
CA GLY A 140 -8.35 3.08 18.41
C GLY A 140 -7.99 4.22 17.46
N PHE A 141 -7.00 4.06 16.61
CA PHE A 141 -6.71 5.01 15.53
C PHE A 141 -7.79 4.93 14.44
N ALA A 142 -8.67 5.93 14.39
CA ALA A 142 -9.77 5.99 13.45
C ALA A 142 -10.10 7.45 13.09
N PRO A 143 -9.28 8.12 12.26
CA PRO A 143 -9.58 9.46 11.78
C PRO A 143 -10.78 9.42 10.83
N ASP A 144 -11.57 10.52 10.75
CA ASP A 144 -12.69 10.60 9.80
C ASP A 144 -12.20 10.56 8.35
N TYR A 145 -11.10 11.25 8.07
CA TYR A 145 -10.50 11.37 6.75
C TYR A 145 -9.00 11.06 6.78
N ALA A 146 -8.48 10.48 5.70
CA ALA A 146 -7.04 10.26 5.53
C ALA A 146 -6.58 10.49 4.09
N VAL A 147 -5.44 11.19 3.96
CA VAL A 147 -4.64 11.19 2.74
C VAL A 147 -3.44 10.27 3.00
N VAL A 148 -3.40 9.14 2.29
CA VAL A 148 -2.28 8.20 2.36
C VAL A 148 -1.26 8.58 1.30
N GLY A 149 -0.03 8.85 1.70
CA GLY A 149 1.01 9.45 0.87
C GLY A 149 1.70 8.51 -0.12
N GLU A 150 1.07 7.38 -0.41
CA GLU A 150 1.51 6.43 -1.43
C GLU A 150 1.44 7.00 -2.84
N GLY A 151 2.30 6.50 -3.75
CA GLY A 151 2.45 7.06 -5.08
C GLY A 151 1.17 7.11 -5.91
N SER A 152 0.87 8.29 -6.44
CA SER A 152 -0.23 8.54 -7.36
C SER A 152 0.14 9.48 -8.52
N THR A 153 1.42 9.81 -8.66
CA THR A 153 1.91 10.68 -9.72
C THR A 153 2.02 9.91 -11.04
N GLY A 154 1.63 10.52 -12.15
CA GLY A 154 1.81 9.96 -13.50
C GLY A 154 0.74 8.97 -13.95
N TYR A 155 -0.41 8.90 -13.29
CA TYR A 155 -1.51 8.02 -13.69
C TYR A 155 -2.36 8.62 -14.83
N SER A 156 -2.72 9.89 -14.75
CA SER A 156 -3.46 10.59 -15.82
C SER A 156 -2.52 11.09 -16.94
N ALA A 157 -1.41 11.71 -16.54
CA ALA A 157 -0.38 12.23 -17.43
C ALA A 157 0.99 12.26 -16.74
N GLU A 158 2.07 12.16 -17.53
CA GLU A 158 3.45 12.18 -17.03
C GLU A 158 3.71 13.38 -16.11
N GLY A 159 4.20 13.11 -14.90
CA GLY A 159 4.56 14.11 -13.91
C GLY A 159 3.37 14.86 -13.27
N VAL A 160 2.13 14.48 -13.52
CA VAL A 160 0.95 15.02 -12.83
C VAL A 160 0.67 14.18 -11.58
N THR A 161 0.53 14.85 -10.45
CA THR A 161 0.15 14.18 -9.20
C THR A 161 -1.38 14.11 -9.12
N ASP A 162 -1.90 12.91 -9.21
CA ASP A 162 -3.33 12.59 -9.22
C ASP A 162 -3.84 12.23 -7.82
N VAL A 163 -5.16 12.08 -7.68
CA VAL A 163 -5.80 11.63 -6.45
C VAL A 163 -6.46 10.27 -6.68
N ALA A 164 -5.90 9.20 -6.10
CA ALA A 164 -6.51 7.89 -6.21
C ALA A 164 -7.66 7.76 -5.21
N ILE A 165 -8.86 7.62 -5.74
CA ILE A 165 -10.11 7.46 -4.98
C ILE A 165 -10.47 6.00 -4.71
N ALA A 166 -9.75 5.10 -5.32
CA ALA A 166 -9.86 3.66 -5.08
C ALA A 166 -8.53 2.98 -5.37
N HIS A 167 -8.29 1.88 -4.69
CA HIS A 167 -7.25 0.93 -5.08
C HIS A 167 -7.73 -0.51 -4.95
N LYS A 168 -7.09 -1.40 -5.73
CA LYS A 168 -7.33 -2.84 -5.62
C LYS A 168 -6.67 -3.37 -4.35
N GLY A 169 -7.31 -4.37 -3.75
CA GLY A 169 -6.66 -5.20 -2.75
C GLY A 169 -5.88 -6.34 -3.41
N ARG A 170 -5.23 -7.15 -2.59
CA ARG A 170 -4.56 -8.37 -3.01
C ARG A 170 -4.88 -9.52 -2.07
N ARG A 171 -5.29 -10.67 -2.62
CA ARG A 171 -5.45 -11.90 -1.87
C ARG A 171 -4.58 -12.98 -2.49
N GLY A 172 -3.55 -13.41 -1.75
CA GLY A 172 -2.67 -14.51 -2.11
C GLY A 172 -3.17 -15.80 -1.47
N SER A 173 -3.36 -16.84 -2.26
CA SER A 173 -3.82 -18.14 -1.78
C SER A 173 -2.94 -19.28 -2.29
N THR A 174 -2.71 -20.26 -1.42
CA THR A 174 -2.11 -21.55 -1.79
C THR A 174 -3.22 -22.57 -1.94
N VAL A 175 -3.23 -23.29 -3.06
CA VAL A 175 -4.17 -24.37 -3.33
C VAL A 175 -3.41 -25.69 -3.32
N LEU A 176 -3.87 -26.60 -2.47
CA LEU A 176 -3.36 -27.97 -2.37
C LEU A 176 -4.35 -28.92 -3.04
N ALA A 177 -3.87 -29.68 -4.01
CA ALA A 177 -4.56 -30.86 -4.56
C ALA A 177 -3.88 -32.12 -4.06
N GLU A 178 -4.61 -32.97 -3.36
CA GLU A 178 -4.18 -34.28 -2.86
C GLU A 178 -4.73 -35.40 -3.71
N GLY A 179 -3.95 -36.44 -3.87
CA GLY A 179 -4.28 -37.65 -4.62
C GLY A 179 -3.78 -38.90 -3.91
N VAL A 180 -3.58 -39.95 -4.68
CA VAL A 180 -3.01 -41.23 -4.20
C VAL A 180 -1.92 -41.70 -5.15
N ALA A 181 -0.70 -41.90 -4.64
CA ALA A 181 0.41 -42.36 -5.44
C ALA A 181 0.20 -43.77 -5.95
N ALA A 182 0.62 -44.03 -7.20
CA ALA A 182 0.64 -45.35 -7.81
C ALA A 182 1.71 -45.42 -8.90
N HIS A 183 2.03 -46.62 -9.33
CA HIS A 183 2.87 -46.79 -10.52
C HIS A 183 2.12 -46.33 -11.77
N ALA A 184 2.73 -45.52 -12.63
CA ALA A 184 2.09 -44.97 -13.82
C ALA A 184 1.57 -46.04 -14.81
N GLY A 185 2.11 -47.29 -14.76
CA GLY A 185 1.60 -48.43 -15.50
C GLY A 185 0.29 -49.03 -14.92
N GLU A 186 -0.07 -48.64 -13.70
CA GLU A 186 -1.28 -49.09 -12.99
C GLU A 186 -2.10 -47.88 -12.49
N PRO A 187 -2.52 -47.00 -13.39
CA PRO A 187 -3.11 -45.71 -13.00
C PRO A 187 -4.41 -45.86 -12.23
N GLY A 188 -5.13 -46.99 -12.38
CA GLY A 188 -6.36 -47.25 -11.64
C GLY A 188 -6.17 -47.56 -10.14
N ALA A 189 -4.92 -47.74 -9.68
CA ALA A 189 -4.58 -47.93 -8.27
C ALA A 189 -4.27 -46.58 -7.56
N GLY A 190 -4.22 -45.48 -8.28
CA GLY A 190 -3.92 -44.16 -7.76
C GLY A 190 -4.96 -43.11 -8.11
N GLU A 191 -4.79 -41.89 -7.58
CA GLU A 191 -5.57 -40.71 -7.90
C GLU A 191 -4.59 -39.55 -8.19
N ASN A 192 -4.65 -39.04 -9.42
CA ASN A 192 -3.65 -38.08 -9.88
C ASN A 192 -3.92 -36.66 -9.38
N ALA A 193 -3.09 -36.14 -8.47
CA ALA A 193 -3.21 -34.80 -7.91
C ALA A 193 -3.03 -33.70 -8.96
N ILE A 194 -2.22 -33.91 -10.00
CA ILE A 194 -2.07 -32.93 -11.10
C ILE A 194 -3.40 -32.79 -11.87
N TYR A 195 -4.13 -33.86 -12.09
CA TYR A 195 -5.44 -33.77 -12.76
C TYR A 195 -6.43 -33.01 -11.89
N ARG A 196 -6.47 -33.25 -10.57
CA ARG A 196 -7.29 -32.47 -9.64
C ARG A 196 -6.94 -30.99 -9.64
N ALA A 197 -5.62 -30.67 -9.62
CA ALA A 197 -5.16 -29.29 -9.74
C ALA A 197 -5.58 -28.66 -11.08
N THR A 198 -5.48 -29.39 -12.20
CA THR A 198 -5.92 -28.92 -13.52
C THR A 198 -7.43 -28.67 -13.60
N ASP A 199 -8.24 -29.53 -12.95
CA ASP A 199 -9.69 -29.35 -12.88
C ASP A 199 -10.05 -28.11 -12.04
N ALA A 200 -9.36 -27.90 -10.91
CA ALA A 200 -9.49 -26.68 -10.10
C ALA A 200 -9.09 -25.41 -10.87
N ILE A 201 -7.95 -25.44 -11.59
CA ILE A 201 -7.50 -24.36 -12.48
C ILE A 201 -8.53 -24.13 -13.61
N GLY A 202 -9.11 -25.21 -14.15
CA GLY A 202 -10.20 -25.11 -15.11
C GLY A 202 -11.40 -24.33 -14.55
N THR A 203 -11.76 -24.58 -13.30
CA THR A 203 -12.81 -23.82 -12.60
C THR A 203 -12.43 -22.35 -12.42
N ILE A 204 -11.19 -22.06 -11.98
CA ILE A 204 -10.68 -20.67 -11.83
C ILE A 204 -10.79 -19.88 -13.14
N ARG A 205 -10.48 -20.50 -14.27
CA ARG A 205 -10.53 -19.85 -15.59
C ARG A 205 -11.93 -19.47 -16.04
N GLU A 206 -12.96 -20.04 -15.44
CA GLU A 206 -14.37 -19.73 -15.71
C GLU A 206 -14.95 -18.75 -14.68
N LEU A 207 -14.17 -18.36 -13.63
CA LEU A 207 -14.60 -17.34 -12.70
C LEU A 207 -14.43 -15.95 -13.32
N ASP A 208 -15.49 -15.16 -13.22
CA ASP A 208 -15.40 -13.74 -13.55
C ASP A 208 -14.67 -12.99 -12.44
N GLY A 209 -13.77 -12.08 -12.80
CA GLY A 209 -13.18 -11.13 -11.86
C GLY A 209 -14.26 -10.21 -11.27
N PRO A 210 -14.17 -9.85 -9.99
CA PRO A 210 -15.12 -8.92 -9.40
C PRO A 210 -14.97 -7.53 -9.98
N GLU A 211 -16.09 -6.81 -10.18
CA GLU A 211 -16.12 -5.46 -10.72
C GLU A 211 -16.94 -4.56 -9.79
N THR A 212 -16.55 -3.29 -9.68
CA THR A 212 -17.30 -2.28 -8.94
C THR A 212 -17.11 -0.90 -9.55
N THR A 213 -17.85 0.08 -9.05
CA THR A 213 -17.70 1.50 -9.45
C THR A 213 -17.55 2.36 -8.21
N VAL A 214 -16.52 3.19 -8.17
CA VAL A 214 -16.24 4.14 -7.09
C VAL A 214 -16.22 5.55 -7.68
N LEU A 215 -17.12 6.42 -7.23
CA LEU A 215 -17.27 7.80 -7.69
C LEU A 215 -17.25 7.95 -9.24
N GLY A 216 -17.85 6.98 -9.93
CA GLY A 216 -17.93 6.98 -11.40
C GLY A 216 -16.79 6.27 -12.13
N HIS A 217 -15.75 5.82 -11.43
CA HIS A 217 -14.63 5.06 -11.99
C HIS A 217 -14.85 3.55 -11.85
N GLY A 218 -14.70 2.80 -12.94
CA GLY A 218 -14.71 1.33 -12.93
C GLY A 218 -13.46 0.78 -12.26
N VAL A 219 -13.64 -0.20 -11.37
CA VAL A 219 -12.56 -0.96 -10.73
C VAL A 219 -12.75 -2.42 -11.04
N GLU A 220 -11.84 -3.01 -11.80
CA GLU A 220 -11.89 -4.40 -12.24
C GLU A 220 -10.85 -5.23 -11.49
N GLY A 221 -11.27 -6.31 -10.86
CA GLY A 221 -10.40 -7.30 -10.23
C GLY A 221 -9.86 -8.31 -11.24
N SER A 222 -8.98 -9.19 -10.77
CA SER A 222 -8.46 -10.31 -11.56
C SER A 222 -8.13 -11.49 -10.67
N ILE A 223 -8.11 -12.69 -11.27
CA ILE A 223 -7.73 -13.94 -10.62
C ILE A 223 -6.75 -14.66 -11.53
N GLU A 224 -5.53 -14.86 -11.06
CA GLU A 224 -4.47 -15.50 -11.85
C GLU A 224 -3.80 -16.64 -11.08
N VAL A 225 -3.52 -17.74 -11.77
CA VAL A 225 -2.65 -18.80 -11.26
C VAL A 225 -1.21 -18.43 -11.61
N THR A 226 -0.37 -18.20 -10.60
CA THR A 226 0.97 -17.64 -10.80
C THR A 226 2.09 -18.66 -10.69
N GLU A 227 1.87 -19.75 -9.95
CA GLU A 227 2.85 -20.83 -9.75
C GLU A 227 2.13 -22.17 -9.69
N ILE A 228 2.80 -23.24 -10.14
CA ILE A 228 2.31 -24.62 -9.98
C ILE A 228 3.50 -25.60 -9.85
N GLU A 229 3.40 -26.49 -8.87
CA GLU A 229 4.37 -27.55 -8.64
C GLU A 229 3.66 -28.89 -8.35
N GLY A 230 4.06 -29.99 -9.02
CA GLY A 230 3.47 -31.30 -8.78
C GLY A 230 4.24 -32.44 -9.44
N GLY A 231 4.14 -33.62 -8.80
CA GLY A 231 4.82 -34.83 -9.22
C GLY A 231 6.25 -34.99 -8.65
N SER A 232 6.73 -36.22 -8.58
CA SER A 232 8.05 -36.56 -8.03
C SER A 232 8.91 -37.39 -9.00
N ALA A 233 8.28 -38.14 -9.92
CA ALA A 233 8.96 -38.96 -10.92
C ALA A 233 8.02 -39.26 -12.10
N TRP A 234 8.61 -39.49 -13.27
CA TRP A 234 7.83 -39.69 -14.52
C TRP A 234 7.06 -41.00 -14.62
N ASN A 235 7.37 -41.98 -13.74
CA ASN A 235 6.66 -43.26 -13.67
C ASN A 235 5.77 -43.42 -12.41
N VAL A 236 5.44 -42.31 -11.73
CA VAL A 236 4.61 -42.28 -10.53
C VAL A 236 3.40 -41.37 -10.77
N VAL A 237 2.20 -41.87 -10.48
CA VAL A 237 0.99 -41.04 -10.37
C VAL A 237 1.17 -40.10 -9.17
N PRO A 238 1.13 -38.79 -9.31
CA PRO A 238 1.42 -37.85 -8.22
C PRO A 238 0.31 -37.84 -7.17
N GLU A 239 0.71 -37.85 -5.90
CA GLU A 239 -0.21 -37.72 -4.75
C GLU A 239 -0.37 -36.28 -4.27
N ARG A 240 0.44 -35.35 -4.80
CA ARG A 240 0.40 -33.94 -4.38
C ARG A 240 0.70 -33.02 -5.56
N CYS A 241 -0.10 -31.97 -5.67
CA CYS A 241 0.16 -30.83 -6.52
C CYS A 241 -0.25 -29.54 -5.78
N VAL A 242 0.56 -28.50 -5.87
CA VAL A 242 0.31 -27.20 -5.24
C VAL A 242 0.37 -26.12 -6.29
N PHE A 243 -0.49 -25.14 -6.18
CA PHE A 243 -0.41 -23.94 -7.02
C PHE A 243 -0.83 -22.69 -6.24
N SER A 244 -0.32 -21.53 -6.68
CA SER A 244 -0.61 -20.24 -6.09
C SER A 244 -1.63 -19.48 -6.93
N VAL A 245 -2.52 -18.77 -6.25
CA VAL A 245 -3.52 -17.87 -6.86
C VAL A 245 -3.30 -16.47 -6.34
N ASP A 246 -3.12 -15.49 -7.23
CA ASP A 246 -3.14 -14.05 -6.95
C ASP A 246 -4.50 -13.48 -7.38
N GLU A 247 -5.28 -13.00 -6.42
CA GLU A 247 -6.50 -12.24 -6.68
C GLU A 247 -6.24 -10.76 -6.47
N ARG A 248 -6.58 -9.95 -7.46
CA ARG A 248 -6.71 -8.50 -7.30
C ARG A 248 -8.16 -8.21 -6.99
N THR A 249 -8.41 -7.92 -5.71
CA THR A 249 -9.76 -7.72 -5.20
C THR A 249 -10.22 -6.27 -5.40
N VAL A 250 -11.52 -6.05 -5.38
CA VAL A 250 -12.15 -4.73 -5.50
C VAL A 250 -13.03 -4.46 -4.29
N PRO A 251 -13.37 -3.20 -3.98
CA PRO A 251 -14.35 -2.90 -2.93
C PRO A 251 -15.68 -3.62 -3.18
N GLY A 252 -16.21 -4.28 -2.15
CA GLY A 252 -17.47 -5.04 -2.25
C GLY A 252 -17.27 -6.56 -2.33
N GLU A 253 -17.89 -7.20 -3.32
CA GLU A 253 -17.91 -8.66 -3.42
C GLU A 253 -16.57 -9.23 -3.86
N ARG A 254 -16.26 -10.44 -3.35
CA ARG A 254 -15.08 -11.22 -3.70
C ARG A 254 -15.43 -12.27 -4.74
N ALA A 255 -14.46 -12.65 -5.56
CA ALA A 255 -14.62 -13.81 -6.41
C ALA A 255 -14.83 -15.09 -5.58
N PRO A 256 -15.71 -16.00 -6.05
CA PRO A 256 -16.05 -17.19 -5.30
C PRO A 256 -14.98 -18.30 -5.48
N LEU A 257 -13.73 -18.02 -5.12
CA LEU A 257 -12.59 -18.95 -5.26
C LEU A 257 -12.84 -20.30 -4.55
N SER A 258 -13.61 -20.30 -3.47
CA SER A 258 -13.99 -21.53 -2.74
C SER A 258 -14.73 -22.56 -3.60
N GLN A 259 -15.25 -22.19 -4.77
CA GLN A 259 -15.89 -23.16 -5.69
C GLN A 259 -14.92 -24.26 -6.14
N ILE A 260 -13.59 -24.00 -6.17
CA ILE A 260 -12.61 -25.02 -6.55
C ILE A 260 -12.52 -26.18 -5.53
N GLU A 261 -12.95 -25.97 -4.29
CA GLU A 261 -13.00 -27.02 -3.26
C GLU A 261 -14.09 -28.08 -3.53
N SER A 262 -14.96 -27.84 -4.54
CA SER A 262 -15.85 -28.88 -5.07
C SER A 262 -15.09 -30.00 -5.79
N VAL A 263 -13.87 -29.77 -6.23
CA VAL A 263 -12.97 -30.79 -6.76
C VAL A 263 -12.44 -31.63 -5.60
N ALA A 264 -12.67 -32.93 -5.66
CA ALA A 264 -12.27 -33.86 -4.57
C ALA A 264 -10.78 -33.75 -4.26
N GLY A 265 -10.42 -33.57 -2.98
CA GLY A 265 -9.05 -33.47 -2.52
C GLY A 265 -8.38 -32.13 -2.81
N VAL A 266 -9.14 -31.10 -3.18
CA VAL A 266 -8.65 -29.72 -3.32
C VAL A 266 -9.03 -28.90 -2.09
N SER A 267 -8.07 -28.13 -1.58
CA SER A 267 -8.28 -27.19 -0.47
C SER A 267 -7.55 -25.88 -0.74
N VAL A 268 -8.10 -24.77 -0.21
CA VAL A 268 -7.56 -23.42 -0.35
C VAL A 268 -7.11 -22.90 1.00
N THR A 269 -5.90 -22.35 1.06
CA THR A 269 -5.40 -21.61 2.22
C THR A 269 -5.10 -20.18 1.78
N VAL A 270 -5.70 -19.20 2.45
CA VAL A 270 -5.40 -17.79 2.24
C VAL A 270 -4.15 -17.44 3.05
N GLU A 271 -3.09 -17.02 2.38
CA GLU A 271 -1.81 -16.65 3.01
C GLU A 271 -1.76 -15.15 3.33
N GLN A 272 -2.35 -14.32 2.46
CA GLN A 272 -2.39 -12.88 2.58
C GLN A 272 -3.74 -12.35 2.08
N ASP A 273 -4.29 -11.36 2.76
CA ASP A 273 -5.51 -10.66 2.32
C ASP A 273 -5.37 -9.16 2.66
N LEU A 274 -4.91 -8.38 1.68
CA LEU A 274 -4.78 -6.93 1.77
C LEU A 274 -6.07 -6.31 1.23
N PRO A 275 -6.81 -5.51 2.02
CA PRO A 275 -8.09 -4.99 1.61
C PRO A 275 -7.98 -3.96 0.49
N PRO A 276 -8.99 -3.89 -0.41
CA PRO A 276 -9.14 -2.79 -1.34
C PRO A 276 -9.66 -1.54 -0.61
N MET A 277 -9.48 -0.36 -1.21
CA MET A 277 -10.01 0.91 -0.71
C MET A 277 -10.98 1.54 -1.70
N ALA A 278 -12.04 2.15 -1.18
CA ALA A 278 -12.92 3.05 -1.90
C ALA A 278 -13.16 4.32 -1.08
N CYS A 279 -12.92 5.48 -1.68
CA CYS A 279 -13.36 6.74 -1.11
C CYS A 279 -14.90 6.82 -1.18
N ALA A 280 -15.54 6.95 -0.02
CA ALA A 280 -16.99 7.01 0.08
C ALA A 280 -17.55 8.44 -0.02
N ASP A 281 -16.69 9.45 0.06
CA ASP A 281 -17.08 10.88 0.11
C ASP A 281 -16.48 11.64 -1.08
N ALA A 282 -17.36 12.05 -2.00
CA ALA A 282 -16.98 12.81 -3.17
C ALA A 282 -16.47 14.23 -2.82
N GLU A 283 -16.99 14.85 -1.76
CA GLU A 283 -16.59 16.20 -1.33
C GLU A 283 -15.16 16.20 -0.79
N PHE A 284 -14.80 15.17 -0.03
CA PHE A 284 -13.43 14.98 0.41
C PHE A 284 -12.46 14.74 -0.77
N ALA A 285 -12.83 13.87 -1.71
CA ALA A 285 -12.04 13.63 -2.91
C ALA A 285 -11.84 14.90 -3.75
N GLU A 286 -12.90 15.71 -3.92
CA GLU A 286 -12.85 17.01 -4.62
C GLU A 286 -11.96 18.01 -3.88
N THR A 287 -11.98 18.04 -2.54
CA THR A 287 -11.14 18.92 -1.73
C THR A 287 -9.65 18.61 -1.95
N VAL A 288 -9.27 17.33 -1.91
CA VAL A 288 -7.88 16.93 -2.17
C VAL A 288 -7.48 17.18 -3.62
N LEU A 289 -8.40 16.93 -4.57
CA LEU A 289 -8.17 17.21 -6.00
C LEU A 289 -7.95 18.69 -6.25
N ALA A 290 -8.72 19.56 -5.61
CA ALA A 290 -8.56 21.02 -5.70
C ALA A 290 -7.21 21.49 -5.12
N ALA A 291 -6.76 20.88 -4.02
CA ALA A 291 -5.44 21.16 -3.46
C ALA A 291 -4.33 20.70 -4.43
N ALA A 292 -4.51 19.53 -5.09
CA ALA A 292 -3.58 19.05 -6.11
C ALA A 292 -3.54 19.94 -7.35
N ASP A 293 -4.68 20.44 -7.81
CA ASP A 293 -4.77 21.39 -8.95
C ASP A 293 -4.08 22.73 -8.63
N ALA A 294 -4.24 23.23 -7.41
CA ALA A 294 -3.60 24.46 -6.98
C ALA A 294 -2.06 24.34 -6.85
N ALA A 295 -1.53 23.14 -6.61
CA ALA A 295 -0.13 22.89 -6.36
C ALA A 295 0.70 22.60 -7.64
N GLN A 296 0.09 22.51 -8.81
CA GLN A 296 0.78 22.09 -10.03
C GLN A 296 0.22 22.76 -11.29
N PRO A 297 1.04 22.90 -12.35
CA PRO A 297 0.57 23.44 -13.64
C PRO A 297 -0.22 22.43 -14.47
N GLY A 298 -0.09 21.12 -14.18
CA GLY A 298 -0.86 20.05 -14.84
C GLY A 298 -2.27 19.97 -14.28
N THR A 299 -3.17 19.29 -14.99
CA THR A 299 -4.55 19.07 -14.53
C THR A 299 -4.63 17.69 -13.88
N PRO A 300 -4.74 17.59 -12.55
CA PRO A 300 -4.88 16.30 -11.86
C PRO A 300 -6.27 15.73 -12.10
N GLU A 301 -6.33 14.40 -12.03
CA GLU A 301 -7.58 13.65 -12.15
C GLU A 301 -7.78 12.76 -10.92
N THR A 302 -9.04 12.35 -10.69
CA THR A 302 -9.30 11.21 -9.82
C THR A 302 -8.98 9.93 -10.58
N VAL A 303 -8.26 9.00 -9.93
CA VAL A 303 -7.76 7.77 -10.57
C VAL A 303 -7.98 6.54 -9.70
N VAL A 304 -7.73 5.36 -10.26
CA VAL A 304 -7.73 4.07 -9.56
C VAL A 304 -6.32 3.50 -9.54
N LYS A 305 -5.82 3.12 -8.36
CA LYS A 305 -4.49 2.53 -8.16
C LYS A 305 -4.58 1.00 -8.18
N PRO A 306 -3.64 0.28 -8.85
CA PRO A 306 -3.68 -1.18 -8.92
C PRO A 306 -3.13 -1.91 -7.68
N HIS A 307 -2.43 -1.20 -6.78
CA HIS A 307 -1.77 -1.79 -5.62
C HIS A 307 -2.50 -1.43 -4.32
N ALA A 308 -2.54 -2.38 -3.37
CA ALA A 308 -3.03 -2.16 -2.03
C ALA A 308 -2.07 -1.25 -1.24
N THR A 309 -2.62 -0.52 -0.27
CA THR A 309 -1.90 0.35 0.68
C THR A 309 -2.59 0.31 2.03
N ASP A 310 -2.03 0.92 3.06
CA ASP A 310 -2.66 1.08 4.37
C ASP A 310 -4.05 1.77 4.33
N ALA A 311 -4.37 2.51 3.25
CA ALA A 311 -5.71 3.06 3.05
C ALA A 311 -6.80 1.98 3.01
N GLY A 312 -6.48 0.76 2.55
CA GLY A 312 -7.39 -0.38 2.58
C GLY A 312 -7.75 -0.78 4.01
N TRP A 313 -6.75 -0.89 4.91
CA TRP A 313 -6.97 -1.22 6.31
C TRP A 313 -7.76 -0.15 7.05
N LEU A 314 -7.42 1.13 6.83
CA LEU A 314 -8.14 2.27 7.41
C LEU A 314 -9.59 2.29 6.97
N ALA A 315 -9.87 2.10 5.69
CA ALA A 315 -11.24 2.07 5.17
C ALA A 315 -12.03 0.86 5.68
N GLU A 316 -11.42 -0.35 5.68
CA GLU A 316 -12.13 -1.58 6.06
C GLU A 316 -12.38 -1.70 7.56
N ARG A 317 -11.41 -1.30 8.40
CA ARG A 317 -11.44 -1.58 9.85
C ARG A 317 -11.69 -0.37 10.73
N ALA A 318 -11.36 0.82 10.25
CA ALA A 318 -11.56 2.07 10.98
C ALA A 318 -12.69 2.94 10.41
N GLU A 319 -13.33 2.50 9.32
CA GLU A 319 -14.36 3.26 8.59
C GLU A 319 -13.86 4.66 8.13
N THR A 320 -12.54 4.83 8.02
CA THR A 320 -11.92 6.08 7.59
C THR A 320 -12.16 6.31 6.10
N THR A 321 -12.60 7.51 5.73
CA THR A 321 -12.68 7.91 4.33
C THR A 321 -11.28 8.27 3.81
N CYS A 322 -10.76 7.47 2.88
CA CYS A 322 -9.39 7.58 2.39
C CYS A 322 -9.30 8.00 0.92
N VAL A 323 -8.26 8.76 0.61
CA VAL A 323 -7.69 8.90 -0.73
C VAL A 323 -6.20 8.61 -0.68
N VAL A 324 -5.61 8.24 -1.82
CA VAL A 324 -4.16 8.09 -1.96
C VAL A 324 -3.63 9.21 -2.84
N CYS A 325 -2.63 9.94 -2.34
CA CYS A 325 -1.98 11.01 -3.08
C CYS A 325 -0.52 11.12 -2.65
N GLY A 326 0.42 10.83 -3.55
CA GLY A 326 1.84 10.86 -3.22
C GLY A 326 2.76 10.89 -4.42
N ALA A 327 4.06 10.98 -4.13
CA ALA A 327 5.07 11.42 -5.08
C ALA A 327 5.50 10.38 -6.11
N ALA A 328 5.49 9.08 -5.77
CA ALA A 328 6.01 8.04 -6.66
C ALA A 328 5.20 7.90 -7.96
N GLU A 329 5.92 7.73 -9.05
CA GLU A 329 5.39 7.36 -10.37
C GLU A 329 5.37 5.83 -10.53
N PRO A 330 4.50 5.27 -11.41
CA PRO A 330 4.51 3.84 -11.69
C PRO A 330 5.89 3.31 -12.10
N GLY A 331 6.35 2.25 -11.42
CA GLY A 331 7.65 1.60 -11.69
C GLY A 331 8.86 2.27 -11.04
N GLU A 332 8.68 3.23 -10.13
CA GLU A 332 9.78 3.80 -9.34
C GLU A 332 10.03 3.02 -8.04
N ALA A 333 8.97 2.58 -7.35
CA ALA A 333 9.07 1.79 -6.13
C ALA A 333 9.68 0.39 -6.37
N HIS A 334 10.31 -0.18 -5.33
CA HIS A 334 10.85 -1.55 -5.27
C HIS A 334 11.87 -1.90 -6.37
N THR A 335 12.54 -0.90 -6.95
CA THR A 335 13.53 -1.11 -8.01
C THR A 335 14.95 -0.82 -7.52
N ALA A 336 15.95 -1.43 -8.18
CA ALA A 336 17.37 -1.14 -7.94
C ALA A 336 17.76 0.32 -8.26
N THR A 337 16.90 1.04 -8.97
CA THR A 337 17.07 2.45 -9.34
C THR A 337 15.95 3.32 -8.80
N GLU A 338 15.41 2.94 -7.65
CA GLU A 338 14.35 3.69 -6.97
C GLU A 338 14.73 5.14 -6.81
N ARG A 339 13.78 6.01 -7.12
CA ARG A 339 13.98 7.46 -7.14
C ARG A 339 12.65 8.20 -7.03
N VAL A 340 12.74 9.46 -6.62
CA VAL A 340 11.59 10.37 -6.59
C VAL A 340 11.98 11.74 -7.15
N SER A 341 11.05 12.44 -7.78
CA SER A 341 11.25 13.81 -8.28
C SER A 341 11.20 14.83 -7.15
N ILE A 342 12.22 15.69 -7.08
CA ILE A 342 12.31 16.79 -6.11
C ILE A 342 11.12 17.76 -6.25
N ASP A 343 10.78 18.14 -7.47
CA ASP A 343 9.65 19.05 -7.73
C ASP A 343 8.31 18.43 -7.31
N VAL A 344 8.18 17.09 -7.41
CA VAL A 344 6.97 16.38 -6.98
C VAL A 344 6.87 16.32 -5.47
N LEU A 345 8.00 16.18 -4.74
CA LEU A 345 7.99 16.23 -3.28
C LEU A 345 7.50 17.58 -2.74
N GLU A 346 7.98 18.68 -3.32
CA GLU A 346 7.51 20.03 -2.97
C GLU A 346 6.01 20.20 -3.26
N ARG A 347 5.55 19.66 -4.39
CA ARG A 347 4.14 19.63 -4.76
C ARG A 347 3.31 18.85 -3.75
N CYS A 348 3.72 17.63 -3.38
CA CYS A 348 3.01 16.82 -2.38
C CYS A 348 2.88 17.55 -1.04
N ARG A 349 3.94 18.24 -0.58
CA ARG A 349 3.85 19.11 0.60
C ARG A 349 2.72 20.14 0.45
N ASP A 350 2.66 20.83 -0.70
CA ASP A 350 1.64 21.87 -0.92
C ASP A 350 0.23 21.28 -1.02
N VAL A 351 0.06 20.09 -1.63
CA VAL A 351 -1.22 19.35 -1.65
C VAL A 351 -1.65 18.99 -0.24
N TYR A 352 -0.78 18.40 0.57
CA TYR A 352 -1.11 18.00 1.93
C TYR A 352 -1.45 19.19 2.83
N ARG A 353 -0.67 20.27 2.73
CA ARG A 353 -0.94 21.50 3.45
C ARG A 353 -2.28 22.10 3.02
N GLY A 354 -2.52 22.25 1.72
CA GLY A 354 -3.77 22.78 1.18
C GLY A 354 -4.98 21.96 1.58
N THR A 355 -4.85 20.63 1.67
CA THR A 355 -5.88 19.73 2.16
C THR A 355 -6.21 20.01 3.63
N LEU A 356 -5.19 20.04 4.51
CA LEU A 356 -5.39 20.32 5.95
C LEU A 356 -6.02 21.70 6.22
N GLU A 357 -5.72 22.69 5.38
CA GLU A 357 -6.24 24.06 5.50
C GLU A 357 -7.66 24.24 4.93
N SER A 358 -8.15 23.25 4.14
CA SER A 358 -9.43 23.36 3.40
C SER A 358 -10.58 22.55 4.03
N ILE A 359 -10.33 21.69 5.01
CA ILE A 359 -11.31 20.86 5.70
C ILE A 359 -11.74 21.52 7.00
#